data_69249330262f4f37558e07f2a7e5b8b0
#
_entry.id   69249330262f4f37558e07f2a7e5b8b0
#
_cell.length_a   1.000
_cell.length_b   1.000
_cell.length_c   1.000
_cell.angle_alpha   90.00
_cell.angle_beta   90.00
_cell.angle_gamma   90.00
#
_symmetry.space_group_name_H-M   'P 1'
#
loop_
_entity.id
_entity.type
_entity.pdbx_description
1 polymer ?
#
loop_
_entity_poly.entity_id
_entity_poly.type
_entity_poly.pdbx_seq_one_letter_code
_entity_poly.pdbx_strand_id
1 'polypeptide(L)'
;MRLSRAHGVFVLFLTSLAAYGAEEADIILRSGKVITVDDRFTTAQAIAIKGERVMAVGSNAAIDALKGPATRVTELKGRTVTPGLIDNHAHFMRAAEYWHQEVRLDGVTSRKQALEIASPA
;
A
#
# COMPACT_ATOMS: atom_id res chain seq x y z
N MET A 1 15.30 47.70 62.57
CA MET A 1 14.38 47.25 61.47
C MET A 1 15.24 46.88 60.29
N ARG A 2 15.53 45.55 60.08
CA ARG A 2 16.41 45.07 59.05
C ARG A 2 15.52 44.44 57.97
N LEU A 3 15.54 44.98 56.73
CA LEU A 3 14.88 44.37 55.56
C LEU A 3 15.81 43.32 54.98
N SER A 4 15.33 42.08 55.00
CA SER A 4 15.96 40.96 54.34
C SER A 4 15.59 40.99 52.85
N ARG A 5 16.59 41.06 51.93
CA ARG A 5 16.42 40.94 50.50
C ARG A 5 16.46 39.44 50.12
N ALA A 6 15.32 38.90 49.80
CA ALA A 6 15.26 37.57 49.20
C ALA A 6 15.63 37.66 47.71
N HIS A 7 16.74 37.03 47.32
CA HIS A 7 17.12 36.86 45.94
C HIS A 7 16.45 35.59 45.41
N GLY A 8 15.37 35.76 44.66
CA GLY A 8 14.75 34.66 43.94
C GLY A 8 15.62 34.27 42.71
N VAL A 9 16.20 33.10 42.77
CA VAL A 9 16.86 32.48 41.58
C VAL A 9 15.77 31.90 40.70
N PHE A 10 15.53 32.56 39.58
CA PHE A 10 14.61 32.06 38.54
C PHE A 10 15.36 31.08 37.66
N VAL A 11 15.20 29.78 37.92
CA VAL A 11 15.76 28.72 37.06
C VAL A 11 14.85 28.57 35.84
N LEU A 12 15.31 29.09 34.71
CA LEU A 12 14.67 28.84 33.41
C LEU A 12 14.95 27.39 33.01
N PHE A 13 13.97 26.51 33.15
CA PHE A 13 13.98 25.20 32.48
C PHE A 13 13.72 25.40 30.99
N LEU A 14 14.77 25.45 30.19
CA LEU A 14 14.66 25.26 28.72
C LEU A 14 14.35 23.79 28.50
N THR A 15 13.09 23.44 28.34
CA THR A 15 12.68 22.16 27.76
C THR A 15 13.02 22.21 26.26
N SER A 16 14.13 21.59 25.90
CA SER A 16 14.40 21.30 24.49
C SER A 16 13.32 20.34 23.98
N LEU A 17 12.31 20.87 23.27
CA LEU A 17 11.39 20.09 22.48
C LEU A 17 12.24 19.53 21.34
N ALA A 18 12.75 18.30 21.51
CA ALA A 18 13.31 17.55 20.40
C ALA A 18 12.20 17.42 19.36
N ALA A 19 12.33 18.16 18.25
CA ALA A 19 11.49 17.96 17.09
C ALA A 19 11.77 16.52 16.61
N TYR A 20 10.92 15.58 17.00
CA TYR A 20 10.84 14.30 16.32
C TYR A 20 10.47 14.64 14.88
N GLY A 21 11.47 14.66 14.01
CA GLY A 21 11.25 14.81 12.58
C GLY A 21 10.23 13.73 12.16
N ALA A 22 9.12 14.15 11.55
CA ALA A 22 8.17 13.22 11.01
C ALA A 22 8.94 12.28 10.06
N GLU A 23 8.78 10.98 10.23
CA GLU A 23 9.45 10.00 9.38
C GLU A 23 9.03 10.22 7.92
N GLU A 24 10.03 10.40 7.03
CA GLU A 24 9.80 10.68 5.63
C GLU A 24 9.64 9.39 4.84
N ALA A 25 8.74 9.38 3.87
CA ALA A 25 8.54 8.26 2.97
C ALA A 25 9.70 8.14 1.96
N ASP A 26 10.06 6.91 1.58
CA ASP A 26 11.01 6.65 0.51
C ASP A 26 10.33 6.74 -0.87
N ILE A 27 9.06 6.28 -0.94
CA ILE A 27 8.26 6.28 -2.16
C ILE A 27 6.85 6.79 -1.84
N ILE A 28 6.36 7.68 -2.70
CA ILE A 28 4.96 8.10 -2.72
C ILE A 28 4.38 7.80 -4.10
N LEU A 29 3.26 7.08 -4.13
CA LEU A 29 2.41 6.93 -5.31
C LEU A 29 1.16 7.78 -5.07
N ARG A 30 0.84 8.72 -5.98
CA ARG A 30 -0.25 9.68 -5.78
C ARG A 30 -1.12 9.87 -7.02
N SER A 31 -2.24 10.58 -6.87
CA SER A 31 -3.17 10.90 -7.96
C SER A 31 -3.71 9.64 -8.65
N GLY A 32 -4.06 8.63 -7.86
CA GLY A 32 -4.60 7.37 -8.34
C GLY A 32 -5.79 6.87 -7.53
N LYS A 33 -6.10 5.59 -7.72
CA LYS A 33 -7.10 4.85 -6.96
C LYS A 33 -6.40 3.73 -6.20
N VAL A 34 -6.18 3.91 -4.90
CA VAL A 34 -5.57 2.89 -4.03
C VAL A 34 -6.70 2.11 -3.35
N ILE A 35 -6.82 0.83 -3.67
CA ILE A 35 -7.79 -0.09 -3.06
C ILE A 35 -7.11 -0.76 -1.87
N THR A 36 -7.61 -0.53 -0.66
CA THR A 36 -6.94 -0.99 0.58
C THR A 36 -7.23 -2.45 0.90
N VAL A 37 -8.33 -3.00 0.40
CA VAL A 37 -8.82 -4.35 0.72
C VAL A 37 -8.95 -4.57 2.24
N ASP A 38 -9.25 -3.48 2.97
CA ASP A 38 -9.65 -3.54 4.37
C ASP A 38 -11.11 -4.01 4.50
N ASP A 39 -11.58 -4.26 5.73
CA ASP A 39 -12.95 -4.74 5.98
C ASP A 39 -14.05 -3.86 5.36
N ARG A 40 -13.76 -2.60 5.08
CA ARG A 40 -14.68 -1.64 4.46
C ARG A 40 -14.44 -1.42 2.98
N PHE A 41 -13.46 -2.09 2.38
CA PHE A 41 -13.03 -1.88 0.99
C PHE A 41 -12.82 -0.40 0.65
N THR A 42 -12.16 0.32 1.54
CA THR A 42 -11.93 1.75 1.36
C THR A 42 -11.04 2.02 0.15
N THR A 43 -11.25 3.20 -0.46
CA THR A 43 -10.44 3.67 -1.58
C THR A 43 -9.76 4.96 -1.18
N ALA A 44 -8.45 5.05 -1.42
CA ALA A 44 -7.65 6.24 -1.19
C ALA A 44 -7.08 6.80 -2.50
N GLN A 45 -6.41 7.96 -2.43
CA GLN A 45 -5.83 8.63 -3.59
C GLN A 45 -4.33 8.41 -3.72
N ALA A 46 -3.67 8.10 -2.60
CA ALA A 46 -2.24 8.00 -2.51
C ALA A 46 -1.79 7.02 -1.42
N ILE A 47 -0.54 6.56 -1.54
CA ILE A 47 0.13 5.66 -0.61
C ILE A 47 1.57 6.11 -0.42
N ALA A 48 2.06 6.07 0.82
CA ALA A 48 3.44 6.29 1.20
C ALA A 48 4.08 4.98 1.67
N ILE A 49 5.31 4.74 1.25
CA ILE A 49 6.07 3.53 1.52
C ILE A 49 7.42 3.92 2.14
N LYS A 50 7.80 3.21 3.20
CA LYS A 50 9.11 3.31 3.86
C LYS A 50 9.75 1.94 3.91
N GLY A 51 10.93 1.79 3.30
CA GLY A 51 11.55 0.47 3.14
C GLY A 51 10.60 -0.52 2.45
N GLU A 52 10.28 -1.61 3.12
CA GLU A 52 9.38 -2.66 2.63
C GLU A 52 7.96 -2.57 3.19
N ARG A 53 7.60 -1.45 3.85
CA ARG A 53 6.32 -1.32 4.54
C ARG A 53 5.50 -0.17 4.00
N VAL A 54 4.18 -0.36 3.97
CA VAL A 54 3.23 0.71 3.78
C VAL A 54 3.23 1.57 5.03
N MET A 55 3.63 2.84 4.89
CA MET A 55 3.70 3.81 5.97
C MET A 55 2.34 4.46 6.21
N ALA A 56 1.67 4.86 5.14
CA ALA A 56 0.36 5.50 5.20
C ALA A 56 -0.40 5.35 3.87
N VAL A 57 -1.73 5.38 3.96
CA VAL A 57 -2.66 5.42 2.82
C VAL A 57 -3.69 6.51 3.09
N GLY A 58 -4.00 7.35 2.09
CA GLY A 58 -4.93 8.46 2.33
C GLY A 58 -5.15 9.38 1.12
N SER A 59 -5.57 10.61 1.41
CA SER A 59 -5.67 11.65 0.39
C SER A 59 -4.28 12.09 -0.11
N ASN A 60 -4.21 12.67 -1.30
CA ASN A 60 -2.96 13.23 -1.82
C ASN A 60 -2.30 14.20 -0.83
N ALA A 61 -3.09 15.10 -0.24
CA ALA A 61 -2.57 16.10 0.70
C ALA A 61 -1.97 15.47 1.97
N ALA A 62 -2.63 14.44 2.54
CA ALA A 62 -2.13 13.75 3.72
C ALA A 62 -0.83 12.99 3.45
N ILE A 63 -0.72 12.38 2.29
CA ILE A 63 0.45 11.60 1.90
C ILE A 63 1.61 12.51 1.46
N ASP A 64 1.33 13.63 0.80
CA ASP A 64 2.36 14.61 0.43
C ASP A 64 3.05 15.23 1.65
N ALA A 65 2.38 15.30 2.80
CA ALA A 65 2.98 15.78 4.04
C ALA A 65 4.13 14.87 4.56
N LEU A 66 4.23 13.64 4.06
CA LEU A 66 5.28 12.66 4.40
C LEU A 66 6.45 12.71 3.42
N LYS A 67 6.44 13.65 2.48
CA LYS A 67 7.48 13.79 1.47
C LYS A 67 8.71 14.47 2.06
N GLY A 68 9.86 13.81 1.95
CA GLY A 68 11.17 14.38 2.21
C GLY A 68 11.97 14.68 0.92
N PRO A 69 13.18 15.25 1.07
CA PRO A 69 14.03 15.59 -0.05
C PRO A 69 14.50 14.39 -0.89
N ALA A 70 14.56 13.21 -0.31
CA ALA A 70 14.96 11.97 -0.99
C ALA A 70 13.76 11.12 -1.45
N THR A 71 12.54 11.55 -1.19
CA THR A 71 11.32 10.79 -1.55
C THR A 71 11.12 10.73 -3.06
N ARG A 72 10.99 9.52 -3.60
CA ARG A 72 10.60 9.29 -5.00
C ARG A 72 9.08 9.38 -5.14
N VAL A 73 8.60 10.35 -5.91
CA VAL A 73 7.17 10.55 -6.16
C VAL A 73 6.80 10.03 -7.55
N THR A 74 5.73 9.21 -7.62
CA THR A 74 5.18 8.70 -8.88
C THR A 74 3.73 9.14 -9.03
N GLU A 75 3.42 9.81 -10.12
CA GLU A 75 2.07 10.18 -10.50
C GLU A 75 1.35 8.99 -11.15
N LEU A 76 0.29 8.53 -10.52
CA LEU A 76 -0.49 7.38 -11.00
C LEU A 76 -1.40 7.74 -12.19
N LYS A 77 -1.76 9.01 -12.33
CA LYS A 77 -2.64 9.48 -13.42
C LYS A 77 -3.95 8.68 -13.49
N GLY A 78 -4.58 8.48 -12.35
CA GLY A 78 -5.84 7.72 -12.22
C GLY A 78 -5.70 6.19 -12.23
N ARG A 79 -4.50 5.64 -12.41
CA ARG A 79 -4.29 4.18 -12.35
C ARG A 79 -4.60 3.62 -10.97
N THR A 80 -5.03 2.37 -10.97
CA THR A 80 -5.36 1.65 -9.72
C THR A 80 -4.12 0.97 -9.15
N VAL A 81 -4.01 1.03 -7.82
CA VAL A 81 -3.04 0.28 -7.01
C VAL A 81 -3.82 -0.67 -6.11
N THR A 82 -3.43 -1.93 -6.10
CA THR A 82 -3.98 -2.98 -5.24
C THR A 82 -2.86 -3.68 -4.51
N PRO A 83 -3.13 -4.38 -3.39
CA PRO A 83 -2.22 -5.38 -2.87
C PRO A 83 -1.90 -6.44 -3.92
N GLY A 84 -0.78 -7.12 -3.78
CA GLY A 84 -0.44 -8.27 -4.61
C GLY A 84 -1.51 -9.36 -4.50
N LEU A 85 -1.76 -10.06 -5.61
CA LEU A 85 -2.69 -11.17 -5.62
C LEU A 85 -2.07 -12.37 -4.93
N ILE A 86 -2.80 -12.99 -4.01
CA ILE A 86 -2.43 -14.23 -3.33
C ILE A 86 -3.48 -15.26 -3.70
N ASP A 87 -3.08 -16.28 -4.45
CA ASP A 87 -3.93 -17.43 -4.72
C ASP A 87 -3.69 -18.48 -3.63
N ASN A 88 -4.63 -18.60 -2.71
CA ASN A 88 -4.59 -19.56 -1.60
C ASN A 88 -5.32 -20.88 -1.92
N HIS A 89 -5.81 -21.06 -3.15
CA HIS A 89 -6.45 -22.27 -3.63
C HIS A 89 -6.01 -22.58 -5.07
N ALA A 90 -4.73 -22.88 -5.25
CA ALA A 90 -4.18 -23.24 -6.55
C ALA A 90 -4.05 -24.77 -6.72
N HIS A 91 -4.46 -25.27 -7.87
CA HIS A 91 -4.33 -26.68 -8.25
C HIS A 91 -3.06 -26.92 -9.09
N PHE A 92 -1.96 -26.22 -8.78
CA PHE A 92 -0.74 -26.24 -9.57
C PHE A 92 -0.19 -27.66 -9.81
N MET A 93 -0.07 -28.46 -8.74
CA MET A 93 0.45 -29.82 -8.86
C MET A 93 -0.47 -30.71 -9.68
N ARG A 94 -1.78 -30.62 -9.45
CA ARG A 94 -2.77 -31.36 -10.21
C ARG A 94 -2.78 -30.98 -11.68
N ALA A 95 -2.73 -29.71 -12.00
CA ALA A 95 -2.68 -29.25 -13.37
C ALA A 95 -1.42 -29.74 -14.09
N ALA A 96 -0.27 -29.81 -13.42
CA ALA A 96 0.96 -30.32 -13.99
C ALA A 96 0.89 -31.84 -14.23
N GLU A 97 0.32 -32.60 -13.29
CA GLU A 97 0.24 -34.07 -13.34
C GLU A 97 -0.75 -34.56 -14.41
N TYR A 98 -1.91 -33.90 -14.53
CA TYR A 98 -3.00 -34.33 -15.41
C TYR A 98 -3.12 -33.52 -16.69
N TRP A 99 -2.14 -32.66 -16.98
CA TRP A 99 -2.14 -31.78 -18.15
C TRP A 99 -2.49 -32.46 -19.46
N HIS A 100 -2.01 -33.71 -19.67
CA HIS A 100 -2.24 -34.47 -20.88
C HIS A 100 -3.59 -35.22 -20.91
N GLN A 101 -4.30 -35.25 -19.78
CA GLN A 101 -5.54 -35.99 -19.61
C GLN A 101 -6.76 -35.06 -19.56
N GLU A 102 -6.55 -33.78 -19.39
CA GLU A 102 -7.62 -32.79 -19.27
C GLU A 102 -8.05 -32.28 -20.66
N VAL A 103 -9.36 -32.10 -20.82
CA VAL A 103 -9.91 -31.42 -21.97
C VAL A 103 -9.55 -29.94 -21.93
N ARG A 104 -8.79 -29.48 -22.90
CA ARG A 104 -8.29 -28.10 -22.97
C ARG A 104 -9.24 -27.24 -23.76
N LEU A 105 -9.78 -26.20 -23.10
CA LEU A 105 -10.69 -25.22 -23.70
C LEU A 105 -10.03 -23.86 -23.94
N ASP A 106 -8.71 -23.79 -23.93
CA ASP A 106 -7.96 -22.58 -24.20
C ASP A 106 -8.25 -22.04 -25.60
N GLY A 107 -8.64 -20.78 -25.69
CA GLY A 107 -8.98 -20.14 -26.98
C GLY A 107 -10.35 -20.51 -27.54
N VAL A 108 -11.14 -21.32 -26.84
CA VAL A 108 -12.51 -21.68 -27.26
C VAL A 108 -13.44 -20.48 -27.03
N THR A 109 -14.16 -20.08 -28.08
CA THR A 109 -15.03 -18.90 -28.05
C THR A 109 -16.52 -19.23 -28.19
N SER A 110 -16.90 -20.50 -28.39
CA SER A 110 -18.29 -20.92 -28.52
C SER A 110 -18.58 -22.22 -27.77
N ARG A 111 -19.83 -22.34 -27.30
CA ARG A 111 -20.32 -23.58 -26.67
C ARG A 111 -20.23 -24.78 -27.62
N LYS A 112 -20.52 -24.58 -28.92
CA LYS A 112 -20.45 -25.64 -29.93
C LYS A 112 -19.04 -26.21 -30.02
N GLN A 113 -18.04 -25.34 -30.13
CA GLN A 113 -16.63 -25.73 -30.19
C GLN A 113 -16.19 -26.46 -28.90
N ALA A 114 -16.63 -25.98 -27.72
CA ALA A 114 -16.32 -26.63 -26.45
C ALA A 114 -16.86 -28.06 -26.39
N LEU A 115 -18.11 -28.27 -26.85
CA LEU A 115 -18.74 -29.58 -26.88
C LEU A 115 -18.10 -30.54 -27.88
N GLU A 116 -17.67 -30.06 -29.05
CA GLU A 116 -16.93 -30.84 -30.04
C GLU A 116 -15.59 -31.34 -29.49
N ILE A 117 -14.85 -30.49 -28.75
CA ILE A 117 -13.58 -30.87 -28.12
C ILE A 117 -13.82 -31.87 -26.96
N ALA A 118 -14.89 -31.70 -26.20
CA ALA A 118 -15.20 -32.54 -25.03
C ALA A 118 -15.89 -33.85 -25.38
N SER A 119 -16.39 -34.02 -26.64
CA SER A 119 -17.04 -35.26 -27.07
C SER A 119 -16.00 -36.35 -27.27
N PRO A 120 -16.20 -37.57 -26.72
CA PRO A 120 -15.35 -38.71 -27.03
C PRO A 120 -15.46 -39.03 -28.52
N ALA A 121 -14.33 -39.38 -29.15
CA ALA A 121 -14.26 -39.82 -30.53
C ALA A 121 -14.92 -41.18 -30.71
#